data_c721627c2a3499f94035a8d324794fb8
#
_entry.id   c721627c2a3499f94035a8d324794fb8
#
_cell.length_a   1.000
_cell.length_b   1.000
_cell.length_c   1.000
_cell.angle_alpha   90.00
_cell.angle_beta   90.00
_cell.angle_gamma   90.00
#
_symmetry.space_group_name_H-M   'P 1'
#
loop_
_entity.id
_entity.type
_entity.pdbx_description
1 polymer ?
#
loop_
_entity_poly.entity_id
_entity_poly.type
_entity_poly.pdbx_seq_one_letter_code
_entity_poly.pdbx_strand_id
1 'polypeptide(L)'
;IIVTTREGDLAEKEVVENFVFKIINQDVGTVSYVTSEIADMNYQGYKGFIVPGIAAMAIMQNGIFSVVFTLLSYKNQGVLKRLKAAPISPSHFIVGHLISRVSIIILQTFILLLMGVFVLGVSVGQGSILAWLNILFLSFLGGILFLAIGLAISSLAPNEDSAPALANLVTFPMLFLSGVFFPIDFLPTIIGYISNLLPLTHLAEGIR
;
A
#
# COMPACT_ATOMS: atom_id res chain seq x y z
N ILE A 1 -13.35 -24.13 -20.85
CA ILE A 1 -12.95 -24.46 -19.45
C ILE A 1 -11.58 -23.85 -19.27
N ILE A 2 -11.46 -22.86 -18.40
CA ILE A 2 -10.18 -22.22 -18.08
C ILE A 2 -9.62 -22.96 -16.87
N VAL A 3 -8.49 -23.65 -17.04
CA VAL A 3 -7.77 -24.29 -15.94
C VAL A 3 -6.57 -23.44 -15.60
N THR A 4 -6.61 -22.77 -14.45
CA THR A 4 -5.47 -22.01 -13.93
C THR A 4 -4.70 -22.87 -12.93
N THR A 5 -3.47 -23.25 -13.29
CA THR A 5 -2.58 -23.98 -12.38
C THR A 5 -1.52 -23.02 -11.81
N ARG A 6 -1.21 -23.19 -10.55
CA ARG A 6 -0.22 -22.42 -9.80
C ARG A 6 1.19 -22.75 -10.29
N GLU A 7 2.03 -21.74 -10.53
CA GLU A 7 3.45 -21.92 -10.79
C GLU A 7 4.13 -22.53 -9.56
N GLY A 8 4.61 -23.75 -9.69
CA GLY A 8 5.32 -24.48 -8.63
C GLY A 8 5.45 -25.97 -8.91
N ASP A 9 4.58 -26.51 -9.72
CA ASP A 9 4.61 -27.93 -10.03
C ASP A 9 4.45 -28.18 -11.54
N LEU A 10 5.59 -28.11 -12.25
CA LEU A 10 5.64 -28.44 -13.69
C LEU A 10 5.08 -29.84 -13.97
N ALA A 11 5.23 -30.77 -13.01
CA ALA A 11 4.70 -32.12 -13.10
C ALA A 11 3.16 -32.17 -12.99
N GLU A 12 2.55 -31.37 -12.10
CA GLU A 12 1.10 -31.26 -12.01
C GLU A 12 0.49 -30.59 -13.24
N LYS A 13 1.16 -29.58 -13.78
CA LYS A 13 0.74 -28.91 -15.00
C LYS A 13 0.69 -29.86 -16.18
N GLU A 14 1.74 -30.65 -16.36
CA GLU A 14 1.83 -31.65 -17.44
C GLU A 14 0.79 -32.77 -17.31
N VAL A 15 0.50 -33.20 -16.07
CA VAL A 15 -0.54 -34.21 -15.79
C VAL A 15 -1.93 -33.65 -16.07
N VAL A 16 -2.23 -32.42 -15.63
CA VAL A 16 -3.54 -31.78 -15.86
C VAL A 16 -3.75 -31.46 -17.33
N GLU A 17 -2.74 -30.94 -18.04
CA GLU A 17 -2.81 -30.71 -19.49
C GLU A 17 -3.03 -32.01 -20.26
N ASN A 18 -2.30 -33.08 -19.94
CA ASN A 18 -2.50 -34.39 -20.57
C ASN A 18 -3.86 -35.02 -20.25
N PHE A 19 -4.39 -34.80 -19.03
CA PHE A 19 -5.71 -35.29 -18.64
C PHE A 19 -6.83 -34.55 -19.36
N VAL A 20 -6.75 -33.23 -19.43
CA VAL A 20 -7.70 -32.37 -20.15
C VAL A 20 -7.64 -32.67 -21.67
N PHE A 21 -6.44 -32.82 -22.22
CA PHE A 21 -6.25 -33.18 -23.63
C PHE A 21 -6.85 -34.55 -23.98
N LYS A 22 -6.72 -35.50 -23.06
CA LYS A 22 -7.29 -36.86 -23.22
C LYS A 22 -8.82 -36.87 -23.17
N ILE A 23 -9.42 -36.04 -22.30
CA ILE A 23 -10.88 -35.91 -22.21
C ILE A 23 -11.44 -35.20 -23.44
N ILE A 24 -10.80 -34.12 -23.91
CA ILE A 24 -11.25 -33.35 -25.07
C ILE A 24 -11.10 -34.17 -26.36
N ASN A 25 -10.05 -34.95 -26.51
CA ASN A 25 -9.87 -35.82 -27.70
C ASN A 25 -10.77 -37.03 -27.75
N GLN A 26 -11.40 -37.43 -26.64
CA GLN A 26 -12.33 -38.55 -26.62
C GLN A 26 -13.74 -38.19 -27.09
N ASP A 27 -14.14 -36.92 -27.00
CA ASP A 27 -15.52 -36.49 -27.26
C ASP A 27 -15.74 -35.62 -28.51
N VAL A 28 -14.69 -35.03 -29.11
CA VAL A 28 -14.92 -34.13 -30.26
C VAL A 28 -13.81 -34.26 -31.31
N GLY A 29 -14.18 -34.76 -32.48
CA GLY A 29 -13.30 -34.96 -33.65
C GLY A 29 -12.75 -33.69 -34.32
N THR A 30 -12.61 -32.60 -33.60
CA THR A 30 -11.97 -31.36 -34.05
C THR A 30 -11.11 -30.79 -32.94
N VAL A 31 -9.80 -30.88 -33.13
CA VAL A 31 -8.79 -30.28 -32.24
C VAL A 31 -8.93 -28.76 -32.29
N SER A 32 -9.64 -28.18 -31.34
CA SER A 32 -9.51 -26.76 -31.04
C SER A 32 -8.27 -26.60 -30.18
N TYR A 33 -7.22 -25.98 -30.72
CA TYR A 33 -6.06 -25.59 -29.94
C TYR A 33 -6.55 -24.58 -28.91
N VAL A 34 -6.72 -25.03 -27.67
CA VAL A 34 -6.78 -24.10 -26.54
C VAL A 34 -5.36 -23.60 -26.36
N THR A 35 -5.04 -22.50 -27.02
CA THR A 35 -3.89 -21.73 -26.64
C THR A 35 -4.13 -21.33 -25.19
N SER A 36 -3.44 -21.96 -24.26
CA SER A 36 -3.29 -21.38 -22.93
C SER A 36 -2.58 -20.06 -23.19
N GLU A 37 -3.33 -18.98 -23.38
CA GLU A 37 -2.84 -17.66 -23.10
C GLU A 37 -2.43 -17.74 -21.62
N ILE A 38 -1.17 -18.08 -21.38
CA ILE A 38 -0.51 -17.66 -20.18
C ILE A 38 -0.57 -16.15 -20.33
N ALA A 39 -1.65 -15.56 -19.82
CA ALA A 39 -1.62 -14.15 -19.54
C ALA A 39 -0.32 -14.00 -18.77
N ASP A 40 0.64 -13.27 -19.33
CA ASP A 40 1.77 -12.71 -18.62
C ASP A 40 1.22 -11.76 -17.55
N MET A 41 0.39 -12.31 -16.68
CA MET A 41 0.28 -11.78 -15.36
C MET A 41 1.67 -12.02 -14.81
N ASN A 42 2.41 -10.93 -14.61
CA ASN A 42 3.58 -10.85 -13.75
C ASN A 42 3.16 -11.36 -12.36
N TYR A 43 2.86 -12.66 -12.29
CA TYR A 43 2.32 -13.33 -11.12
C TYR A 43 3.49 -13.62 -10.19
N GLN A 44 3.95 -12.55 -9.54
CA GLN A 44 4.88 -12.68 -8.42
C GLN A 44 4.17 -13.27 -7.19
N GLY A 45 3.06 -13.96 -7.44
CA GLY A 45 2.24 -14.55 -6.40
C GLY A 45 1.76 -13.53 -5.37
N TYR A 46 1.34 -14.02 -4.22
CA TYR A 46 0.88 -13.21 -3.09
C TYR A 46 1.95 -12.21 -2.58
N LYS A 47 3.25 -12.52 -2.78
CA LYS A 47 4.36 -11.63 -2.39
C LYS A 47 4.38 -10.33 -3.18
N GLY A 48 4.16 -10.40 -4.49
CA GLY A 48 4.09 -9.22 -5.36
C GLY A 48 2.89 -8.33 -5.07
N PHE A 49 1.82 -8.91 -4.53
CA PHE A 49 0.64 -8.18 -4.10
C PHE A 49 0.84 -7.50 -2.74
N ILE A 50 1.40 -8.22 -1.75
CA ILE A 50 1.42 -7.77 -0.36
C ILE A 50 2.54 -6.76 -0.08
N VAL A 51 3.71 -6.85 -0.75
CA VAL A 51 4.85 -5.95 -0.51
C VAL A 51 4.50 -4.49 -0.80
N PRO A 52 3.93 -4.12 -1.97
CA PRO A 52 3.45 -2.77 -2.21
C PRO A 52 2.33 -2.34 -1.24
N GLY A 53 1.45 -3.26 -0.87
CA GLY A 53 0.41 -3.01 0.12
C GLY A 53 0.97 -2.65 1.49
N ILE A 54 1.97 -3.40 1.98
CA ILE A 54 2.67 -3.09 3.24
C ILE A 54 3.41 -1.73 3.14
N ALA A 55 3.98 -1.40 1.98
CA ALA A 55 4.62 -0.11 1.77
C ALA A 55 3.59 1.04 1.90
N ALA A 56 2.43 0.93 1.25
CA ALA A 56 1.35 1.89 1.36
C ALA A 56 0.83 2.02 2.81
N MET A 57 0.64 0.89 3.51
CA MET A 57 0.28 0.85 4.92
C MET A 57 1.31 1.57 5.79
N ALA A 58 2.60 1.34 5.55
CA ALA A 58 3.68 1.98 6.31
C ALA A 58 3.70 3.50 6.09
N ILE A 59 3.45 3.98 4.86
CA ILE A 59 3.30 5.40 4.54
C ILE A 59 2.13 6.01 5.32
N MET A 60 0.97 5.36 5.30
CA MET A 60 -0.22 5.81 6.03
C MET A 60 0.04 5.88 7.53
N GLN A 61 0.56 4.82 8.14
CA GLN A 61 0.80 4.77 9.57
C GLN A 61 1.82 5.82 10.00
N ASN A 62 2.98 5.88 9.33
CA ASN A 62 3.96 6.90 9.65
C ASN A 62 3.45 8.33 9.40
N GLY A 63 2.70 8.55 8.31
CA GLY A 63 2.10 9.85 8.03
C GLY A 63 1.18 10.31 9.16
N ILE A 64 0.22 9.48 9.55
CA ILE A 64 -0.78 9.83 10.56
C ILE A 64 -0.17 9.87 11.97
N PHE A 65 0.38 8.75 12.42
CA PHE A 65 0.81 8.62 13.83
C PHE A 65 1.98 9.53 14.17
N SER A 66 2.95 9.73 13.26
CA SER A 66 4.10 10.57 13.55
C SER A 66 3.71 12.02 13.84
N VAL A 67 2.72 12.56 13.12
CA VAL A 67 2.24 13.92 13.32
C VAL A 67 1.38 14.00 14.58
N VAL A 68 0.44 13.06 14.74
CA VAL A 68 -0.48 13.03 15.88
C VAL A 68 0.30 13.01 17.20
N PHE A 69 1.24 12.08 17.37
CA PHE A 69 2.02 11.99 18.59
C PHE A 69 2.93 13.20 18.79
N THR A 70 3.63 13.64 17.75
CA THR A 70 4.60 14.74 17.90
C THR A 70 3.91 16.05 18.24
N LEU A 71 2.80 16.40 17.58
CA LEU A 71 2.11 17.67 17.85
C LEU A 71 1.45 17.70 19.23
N LEU A 72 0.88 16.58 19.67
CA LEU A 72 0.31 16.50 21.01
C LEU A 72 1.38 16.55 22.09
N SER A 73 2.51 15.89 21.88
CA SER A 73 3.66 15.98 22.77
C SER A 73 4.18 17.43 22.87
N TYR A 74 4.28 18.15 21.75
CA TYR A 74 4.66 19.56 21.77
C TYR A 74 3.64 20.46 22.47
N LYS A 75 2.34 20.13 22.34
CA LYS A 75 1.27 20.83 23.05
C LYS A 75 1.41 20.64 24.57
N ASN A 76 1.63 19.41 25.02
CA ASN A 76 1.74 19.05 26.44
C ASN A 76 3.02 19.61 27.09
N GLN A 77 4.13 19.55 26.39
CA GLN A 77 5.41 20.11 26.85
C GLN A 77 5.47 21.65 26.80
N GLY A 78 4.41 22.30 26.33
CA GLY A 78 4.34 23.76 26.24
C GLY A 78 5.27 24.36 25.17
N VAL A 79 5.80 23.51 24.25
CA VAL A 79 6.70 23.97 23.17
C VAL A 79 5.96 24.99 22.29
N LEU A 80 4.69 24.77 21.99
CA LEU A 80 3.89 25.71 21.20
C LEU A 80 3.69 27.05 21.86
N LYS A 81 3.66 27.10 23.22
CA LYS A 81 3.60 28.38 23.99
C LYS A 81 4.92 29.14 23.92
N ARG A 82 6.03 28.40 24.02
CA ARG A 82 7.38 29.00 23.91
C ARG A 82 7.66 29.49 22.49
N LEU A 83 7.17 28.76 21.49
CA LEU A 83 7.30 29.14 20.09
C LEU A 83 6.57 30.46 19.77
N LYS A 84 5.42 30.72 20.41
CA LYS A 84 4.69 32.01 20.29
C LYS A 84 5.46 33.19 20.89
N ALA A 85 6.34 32.95 21.86
CA ALA A 85 7.17 33.96 22.46
C ALA A 85 8.50 34.19 21.70
N ALA A 86 8.86 33.30 20.78
CA ALA A 86 10.04 33.41 19.95
C ALA A 86 9.72 34.20 18.65
N PRO A 87 10.70 34.91 18.08
CA PRO A 87 10.52 35.66 16.83
C PRO A 87 10.47 34.73 15.57
N ILE A 88 9.93 33.53 15.71
CA ILE A 88 9.83 32.52 14.64
C ILE A 88 8.35 32.32 14.36
N SER A 89 7.96 32.40 13.08
CA SER A 89 6.57 32.14 12.73
C SER A 89 6.23 30.64 12.90
N PRO A 90 5.07 30.30 13.48
CA PRO A 90 4.64 28.91 13.68
C PRO A 90 4.60 28.09 12.40
N SER A 91 4.39 28.74 11.25
CA SER A 91 4.35 28.09 9.93
C SER A 91 5.72 27.49 9.56
N HIS A 92 6.83 28.17 9.82
CA HIS A 92 8.15 27.62 9.52
C HIS A 92 8.45 26.36 10.33
N PHE A 93 8.01 26.31 11.58
CA PHE A 93 8.14 25.12 12.41
C PHE A 93 7.34 23.93 11.86
N ILE A 94 6.08 24.16 11.50
CA ILE A 94 5.21 23.12 10.94
C ILE A 94 5.76 22.62 9.60
N VAL A 95 6.16 23.52 8.71
CA VAL A 95 6.73 23.16 7.41
C VAL A 95 8.03 22.35 7.57
N GLY A 96 8.93 22.78 8.45
CA GLY A 96 10.16 22.05 8.74
C GLY A 96 9.89 20.63 9.26
N HIS A 97 8.88 20.51 10.16
CA HIS A 97 8.45 19.21 10.65
C HIS A 97 7.88 18.31 9.54
N LEU A 98 7.02 18.84 8.67
CA LEU A 98 6.44 18.12 7.56
C LEU A 98 7.51 17.65 6.57
N ILE A 99 8.46 18.51 6.19
CA ILE A 99 9.58 18.16 5.31
C ILE A 99 10.38 17.01 5.90
N SER A 100 10.72 17.08 7.18
CA SER A 100 11.45 16.02 7.88
C SER A 100 10.69 14.69 7.83
N ARG A 101 9.37 14.71 8.07
CA ARG A 101 8.53 13.49 8.05
C ARG A 101 8.39 12.89 6.65
N VAL A 102 8.18 13.73 5.64
CA VAL A 102 8.12 13.28 4.25
C VAL A 102 9.45 12.64 3.84
N SER A 103 10.58 13.22 4.21
CA SER A 103 11.90 12.64 3.93
C SER A 103 12.07 11.24 4.54
N ILE A 104 11.60 11.07 5.78
CA ILE A 104 11.61 9.75 6.47
C ILE A 104 10.72 8.76 5.76
N ILE A 105 9.49 9.16 5.37
CA ILE A 105 8.54 8.31 4.65
C ILE A 105 9.15 7.83 3.32
N ILE A 106 9.75 8.72 2.54
CA ILE A 106 10.39 8.36 1.26
C ILE A 106 11.54 7.38 1.50
N LEU A 107 12.43 7.67 2.44
CA LEU A 107 13.57 6.82 2.76
C LEU A 107 13.11 5.43 3.23
N GLN A 108 12.13 5.37 4.13
CA GLN A 108 11.55 4.12 4.63
C GLN A 108 10.92 3.31 3.51
N THR A 109 10.12 3.95 2.64
CA THR A 109 9.47 3.27 1.51
C THR A 109 10.52 2.71 0.55
N PHE A 110 11.55 3.48 0.26
CA PHE A 110 12.66 3.02 -0.59
C PHE A 110 13.36 1.79 0.01
N ILE A 111 13.71 1.83 1.30
CA ILE A 111 14.35 0.70 1.99
C ILE A 111 13.42 -0.52 2.00
N LEU A 112 12.12 -0.35 2.29
CA LEU A 112 11.16 -1.44 2.33
C LEU A 112 11.01 -2.13 0.97
N LEU A 113 10.92 -1.35 -0.10
CA LEU A 113 10.83 -1.88 -1.46
C LEU A 113 12.14 -2.56 -1.90
N LEU A 114 13.30 -2.00 -1.54
CA LEU A 114 14.58 -2.68 -1.76
C LEU A 114 14.63 -4.03 -1.04
N MET A 115 14.19 -4.10 0.21
CA MET A 115 14.09 -5.37 0.94
C MET A 115 13.13 -6.34 0.22
N GLY A 116 12.00 -5.86 -0.30
CA GLY A 116 11.08 -6.66 -1.11
C GLY A 116 11.75 -7.26 -2.34
N VAL A 117 12.55 -6.47 -3.05
CA VAL A 117 13.28 -6.92 -4.24
C VAL A 117 14.38 -7.90 -3.87
N PHE A 118 15.27 -7.56 -2.92
CA PHE A 118 16.48 -8.36 -2.63
C PHE A 118 16.19 -9.60 -1.77
N VAL A 119 15.25 -9.51 -0.81
CA VAL A 119 14.99 -10.62 0.12
C VAL A 119 13.85 -11.52 -0.37
N LEU A 120 12.79 -10.94 -0.92
CA LEU A 120 11.61 -11.68 -1.34
C LEU A 120 11.59 -11.98 -2.85
N GLY A 121 12.51 -11.41 -3.62
CA GLY A 121 12.60 -11.60 -5.06
C GLY A 121 11.42 -10.97 -5.84
N VAL A 122 10.77 -9.97 -5.26
CA VAL A 122 9.64 -9.28 -5.89
C VAL A 122 10.17 -8.33 -6.96
N SER A 123 9.70 -8.42 -8.21
CA SER A 123 10.06 -7.45 -9.25
C SER A 123 9.17 -6.20 -9.10
N VAL A 124 9.69 -5.20 -8.43
CA VAL A 124 9.04 -3.90 -8.31
C VAL A 124 9.45 -3.05 -9.52
N GLY A 125 8.45 -2.46 -10.21
CA GLY A 125 8.69 -1.52 -11.31
C GLY A 125 9.33 -2.14 -12.55
N GLN A 126 9.27 -3.47 -12.74
CA GLN A 126 9.79 -4.18 -13.93
C GLN A 126 11.23 -3.79 -14.34
N GLY A 127 12.06 -3.38 -13.37
CA GLY A 127 13.44 -2.93 -13.62
C GLY A 127 13.56 -1.54 -14.26
N SER A 128 12.46 -0.80 -14.45
CA SER A 128 12.46 0.53 -15.03
C SER A 128 12.75 1.60 -13.96
N ILE A 129 13.75 2.45 -14.22
CA ILE A 129 14.04 3.62 -13.36
C ILE A 129 12.82 4.55 -13.27
N LEU A 130 12.06 4.68 -14.35
CA LEU A 130 10.87 5.52 -14.39
C LEU A 130 9.79 5.01 -13.40
N ALA A 131 9.61 3.70 -13.31
CA ALA A 131 8.66 3.12 -12.34
C ALA A 131 9.09 3.39 -10.89
N TRP A 132 10.39 3.29 -10.57
CA TRP A 132 10.90 3.66 -9.26
C TRP A 132 10.68 5.13 -8.92
N LEU A 133 10.89 6.04 -9.89
CA LEU A 133 10.60 7.47 -9.71
C LEU A 133 9.10 7.72 -9.47
N ASN A 134 8.22 7.04 -10.21
CA ASN A 134 6.78 7.13 -10.01
C ASN A 134 6.35 6.65 -8.62
N ILE A 135 6.89 5.54 -8.14
CA ILE A 135 6.62 5.02 -6.81
C ILE A 135 7.07 6.01 -5.73
N LEU A 136 8.26 6.58 -5.85
CA LEU A 136 8.74 7.60 -4.91
C LEU A 136 7.88 8.86 -4.95
N PHE A 137 7.45 9.28 -6.13
CA PHE A 137 6.54 10.42 -6.30
C PHE A 137 5.16 10.14 -5.68
N LEU A 138 4.59 8.97 -5.89
CA LEU A 138 3.34 8.55 -5.23
C LEU A 138 3.50 8.46 -3.71
N SER A 139 4.64 7.95 -3.24
CA SER A 139 4.96 7.90 -1.81
C SER A 139 5.07 9.31 -1.20
N PHE A 140 5.61 10.27 -1.94
CA PHE A 140 5.66 11.67 -1.55
C PHE A 140 4.25 12.27 -1.44
N LEU A 141 3.41 12.09 -2.45
CA LEU A 141 2.02 12.58 -2.44
C LEU A 141 1.19 11.92 -1.34
N GLY A 142 1.27 10.59 -1.23
CA GLY A 142 0.62 9.82 -0.18
C GLY A 142 1.10 10.25 1.22
N GLY A 143 2.39 10.47 1.38
CA GLY A 143 2.98 10.99 2.61
C GLY A 143 2.37 12.32 3.03
N ILE A 144 2.32 13.31 2.12
CA ILE A 144 1.70 14.61 2.38
C ILE A 144 0.23 14.46 2.78
N LEU A 145 -0.52 13.63 2.06
CA LEU A 145 -1.94 13.40 2.32
C LEU A 145 -2.15 12.80 3.72
N PHE A 146 -1.42 11.76 4.09
CA PHE A 146 -1.55 11.14 5.41
C PHE A 146 -1.02 12.00 6.54
N LEU A 147 0.00 12.82 6.29
CA LEU A 147 0.44 13.86 7.24
C LEU A 147 -0.67 14.90 7.47
N ALA A 148 -1.39 15.32 6.43
CA ALA A 148 -2.52 16.24 6.54
C ALA A 148 -3.68 15.63 7.35
N ILE A 149 -3.99 14.34 7.14
CA ILE A 149 -4.97 13.61 7.96
C ILE A 149 -4.51 13.55 9.42
N GLY A 150 -3.23 13.26 9.67
CA GLY A 150 -2.64 13.27 11.01
C GLY A 150 -2.74 14.64 11.69
N LEU A 151 -2.52 15.74 10.95
CA LEU A 151 -2.73 17.11 11.43
C LEU A 151 -4.19 17.35 11.85
N ALA A 152 -5.14 16.91 11.02
CA ALA A 152 -6.57 17.03 11.33
C ALA A 152 -6.93 16.25 12.61
N ILE A 153 -6.47 15.00 12.74
CA ILE A 153 -6.69 14.18 13.93
C ILE A 153 -6.06 14.82 15.16
N SER A 154 -4.83 15.34 15.06
CA SER A 154 -4.14 15.98 16.20
C SER A 154 -4.85 17.24 16.69
N SER A 155 -5.61 17.93 15.82
CA SER A 155 -6.42 19.08 16.18
C SER A 155 -7.68 18.69 16.95
N LEU A 156 -8.22 17.50 16.69
CA LEU A 156 -9.43 16.97 17.35
C LEU A 156 -9.11 16.24 18.66
N ALA A 157 -7.89 15.71 18.80
CA ALA A 157 -7.49 14.98 20.00
C ALA A 157 -7.31 15.93 21.20
N PRO A 158 -8.02 15.71 22.32
CA PRO A 158 -7.92 16.56 23.50
C PRO A 158 -6.58 16.37 24.23
N ASN A 159 -6.03 15.16 24.24
CA ASN A 159 -4.80 14.79 24.94
C ASN A 159 -4.04 13.66 24.21
N GLU A 160 -2.82 13.35 24.70
CA GLU A 160 -1.98 12.28 24.13
C GLU A 160 -2.61 10.89 24.28
N ASP A 161 -3.36 10.62 25.34
CA ASP A 161 -3.95 9.31 25.62
C ASP A 161 -5.11 8.98 24.67
N SER A 162 -5.86 9.98 24.22
CA SER A 162 -6.95 9.83 23.25
C SER A 162 -6.48 9.79 21.80
N ALA A 163 -5.26 10.24 21.52
CA ALA A 163 -4.72 10.35 20.19
C ALA A 163 -4.63 9.01 19.43
N PRO A 164 -4.12 7.91 20.05
CA PRO A 164 -4.08 6.61 19.39
C PRO A 164 -5.46 6.08 19.04
N ALA A 165 -6.45 6.30 19.92
CA ALA A 165 -7.82 5.84 19.69
C ALA A 165 -8.43 6.55 18.46
N LEU A 166 -8.28 7.87 18.36
CA LEU A 166 -8.76 8.65 17.21
C LEU A 166 -8.02 8.30 15.92
N ALA A 167 -6.70 8.12 15.98
CA ALA A 167 -5.91 7.70 14.83
C ALA A 167 -6.34 6.30 14.36
N ASN A 168 -6.52 5.36 15.27
CA ASN A 168 -6.96 4.01 14.96
C ASN A 168 -8.39 3.96 14.41
N LEU A 169 -9.28 4.83 14.87
CA LEU A 169 -10.65 4.94 14.35
C LEU A 169 -10.67 5.26 12.85
N VAL A 170 -9.67 5.99 12.36
CA VAL A 170 -9.52 6.33 10.94
C VAL A 170 -8.70 5.26 10.21
N THR A 171 -7.59 4.80 10.80
CA THR A 171 -6.63 3.92 10.11
C THR A 171 -7.13 2.49 9.99
N PHE A 172 -7.83 1.93 10.99
CA PHE A 172 -8.32 0.55 10.91
C PHE A 172 -9.34 0.31 9.79
N PRO A 173 -10.43 1.09 9.68
CA PRO A 173 -11.33 0.92 8.56
C PRO A 173 -10.63 1.08 7.21
N MET A 174 -9.73 2.08 7.09
CA MET A 174 -8.97 2.32 5.88
C MET A 174 -8.08 1.14 5.52
N LEU A 175 -7.44 0.51 6.52
CA LEU A 175 -6.55 -0.63 6.31
C LEU A 175 -7.29 -1.87 5.80
N PHE A 176 -8.45 -2.19 6.38
CA PHE A 176 -9.21 -3.39 6.01
C PHE A 176 -9.98 -3.22 4.70
N LEU A 177 -10.46 -2.01 4.42
CA LEU A 177 -11.28 -1.75 3.24
C LEU A 177 -10.46 -1.38 1.99
N SER A 178 -9.17 -1.01 2.13
CA SER A 178 -8.35 -0.50 1.02
C SER A 178 -7.73 -1.56 0.12
N GLY A 179 -7.98 -2.85 0.34
CA GLY A 179 -7.39 -3.89 -0.49
C GLY A 179 -5.88 -4.09 -0.31
N VAL A 180 -5.31 -3.66 0.83
CA VAL A 180 -3.89 -3.85 1.16
C VAL A 180 -3.56 -5.33 1.35
N PHE A 181 -4.39 -6.06 2.08
CA PHE A 181 -4.19 -7.48 2.41
C PHE A 181 -4.90 -8.43 1.46
N PHE A 182 -6.05 -8.04 0.92
CA PHE A 182 -6.87 -8.86 0.04
C PHE A 182 -7.28 -8.06 -1.18
N PRO A 183 -7.29 -8.67 -2.38
CA PRO A 183 -7.80 -8.01 -3.57
C PRO A 183 -9.24 -7.51 -3.35
N ILE A 184 -9.53 -6.30 -3.84
CA ILE A 184 -10.85 -5.65 -3.68
C ILE A 184 -11.96 -6.49 -4.33
N ASP A 185 -11.62 -7.29 -5.34
CA ASP A 185 -12.54 -8.16 -6.07
C ASP A 185 -13.21 -9.23 -5.19
N PHE A 186 -12.60 -9.56 -4.04
CA PHE A 186 -13.21 -10.48 -3.06
C PHE A 186 -14.20 -9.80 -2.11
N LEU A 187 -14.30 -8.47 -2.16
CA LEU A 187 -15.20 -7.71 -1.29
C LEU A 187 -16.59 -7.58 -1.94
N PRO A 188 -17.67 -7.57 -1.14
CA PRO A 188 -19.00 -7.25 -1.65
C PRO A 188 -19.02 -5.91 -2.39
N THR A 189 -19.83 -5.80 -3.44
CA THR A 189 -19.88 -4.63 -4.33
C THR A 189 -20.02 -3.29 -3.59
N ILE A 190 -20.80 -3.26 -2.51
CA ILE A 190 -21.01 -2.05 -1.68
C ILE A 190 -19.70 -1.62 -1.01
N ILE A 191 -18.91 -2.57 -0.52
CA ILE A 191 -17.61 -2.31 0.12
C ILE A 191 -16.59 -1.85 -0.93
N GLY A 192 -16.64 -2.39 -2.16
CA GLY A 192 -15.81 -1.97 -3.26
C GLY A 192 -15.97 -0.48 -3.61
N TYR A 193 -17.20 0.06 -3.57
CA TYR A 193 -17.40 1.50 -3.77
C TYR A 193 -16.76 2.34 -2.68
N ILE A 194 -16.83 1.91 -1.41
CA ILE A 194 -16.18 2.61 -0.28
C ILE A 194 -14.66 2.50 -0.42
N SER A 195 -14.15 1.33 -0.78
CA SER A 195 -12.73 1.09 -1.01
C SER A 195 -12.13 2.06 -2.03
N ASN A 196 -12.83 2.29 -3.14
CA ASN A 196 -12.39 3.22 -4.18
C ASN A 196 -12.40 4.70 -3.75
N LEU A 197 -13.04 5.06 -2.65
CA LEU A 197 -12.98 6.41 -2.08
C LEU A 197 -11.78 6.58 -1.14
N LEU A 198 -11.16 5.49 -0.71
CA LEU A 198 -10.08 5.54 0.27
C LEU A 198 -8.74 5.89 -0.41
N PRO A 199 -8.01 6.89 0.11
CA PRO A 199 -6.73 7.27 -0.47
C PRO A 199 -5.66 6.17 -0.35
N LEU A 200 -5.77 5.29 0.64
CA LEU A 200 -4.87 4.16 0.81
C LEU A 200 -4.99 3.14 -0.32
N THR A 201 -6.20 2.94 -0.86
CA THR A 201 -6.45 2.08 -2.02
C THR A 201 -5.66 2.55 -3.23
N HIS A 202 -5.80 3.83 -3.60
CA HIS A 202 -5.10 4.40 -4.75
C HIS A 202 -3.58 4.42 -4.57
N LEU A 203 -3.11 4.63 -3.32
CA LEU A 203 -1.69 4.56 -3.04
C LEU A 203 -1.15 3.13 -3.19
N ALA A 204 -1.86 2.13 -2.67
CA ALA A 204 -1.46 0.73 -2.75
C ALA A 204 -1.46 0.23 -4.21
N GLU A 205 -2.48 0.58 -5.00
CA GLU A 205 -2.57 0.24 -6.42
C GLU A 205 -1.50 0.95 -7.26
N GLY A 206 -1.22 2.20 -6.94
CA GLY A 206 -0.20 2.97 -7.66
C GLY A 206 1.24 2.53 -7.39
N ILE A 207 1.50 1.85 -6.26
CA ILE A 207 2.81 1.25 -5.94
C ILE A 207 2.94 -0.16 -6.54
N ARG A 208 1.84 -0.86 -6.80
CA ARG A 208 1.80 -2.17 -7.48
C ARG A 208 2.16 -2.07 -8.94
#